data_f11d20d300bd132e2ee67a6646ca9004
#
_entry.id   f11d20d300bd132e2ee67a6646ca9004
#
_cell.length_a   1.000
_cell.length_b   1.000
_cell.length_c   1.000
_cell.angle_alpha   90.00
_cell.angle_beta   90.00
_cell.angle_gamma   90.00
#
_symmetry.space_group_name_H-M   'P 1'
#
loop_
_entity.id
_entity.type
_entity.pdbx_description
1 polymer ?
#
loop_
_entity_poly.entity_id
_entity_poly.type
_entity_poly.pdbx_seq_one_letter_code
_entity_poly.pdbx_strand_id
1 'polypeptide(L)'
;MAQQKEIPAYYRTELHRVLESDAFRHSDSLRRLLEYLGEKALSGSDSLKEYTIGVEAFHKPPDYNPQEDPTIRVLASKLRHKLNEYYGKEGVESPIRLEVPRGHYELRFQPRAEDEASLQKDRLRGQILMWRRTSLALGACAVVFLSLAIHRPMDSTAARQAGARPEAGWTPELEMIWQPFLESDHPLVISLGTPLFTKLARTYFRNPRINEWTEAQASDQIKLLQKDLQSDYAVPAYPYTGVGEATGAFLLSKLLLARKPEMLLKRSIVLSWDDVRASDVIFLGPPKFNQLLKDIPADEGFAIERGAIRNSRPRPGEPEAYRSTWSQDQTQLMEDYALIHRLPGPHHHGEIMILASASTEGTWAAVEYVTKVNYAAELVNRVKTADGKLPRSFQAVIRVECKQQVPWKISFVTHRILDNPWKSSPLAR
;
A
#
# COMPACT_ATOMS: atom_id res chain seq x y z
N MET A 1 -21.08 -10.16 26.80
CA MET A 1 -20.33 -11.31 27.34
C MET A 1 -19.03 -11.39 26.54
N ALA A 2 -17.91 -10.98 27.16
CA ALA A 2 -16.60 -11.05 26.54
C ALA A 2 -16.16 -12.53 26.48
N GLN A 3 -15.80 -13.02 25.30
CA GLN A 3 -15.18 -14.34 25.15
C GLN A 3 -13.87 -14.35 25.92
N GLN A 4 -13.81 -15.10 27.00
CA GLN A 4 -12.60 -15.39 27.76
C GLN A 4 -11.69 -16.23 26.84
N LYS A 5 -10.61 -15.61 26.30
CA LYS A 5 -9.62 -16.25 25.47
C LYS A 5 -8.92 -17.31 26.33
N GLU A 6 -9.16 -18.59 26.09
CA GLU A 6 -8.44 -19.68 26.76
C GLU A 6 -6.94 -19.50 26.53
N ILE A 7 -6.23 -19.21 27.63
CA ILE A 7 -4.77 -19.01 27.58
C ILE A 7 -4.12 -20.39 27.58
N PRO A 8 -3.30 -20.71 26.58
CA PRO A 8 -2.68 -22.03 26.45
C PRO A 8 -1.83 -22.41 27.68
N ALA A 9 -2.00 -23.63 28.19
CA ALA A 9 -1.30 -24.12 29.37
C ALA A 9 0.23 -24.00 29.28
N TYR A 10 0.79 -24.05 28.09
CA TYR A 10 2.23 -23.95 27.85
C TYR A 10 2.83 -22.57 28.16
N TYR A 11 2.04 -21.48 28.17
CA TYR A 11 2.53 -20.15 28.62
C TYR A 11 2.83 -20.13 30.11
N ARG A 12 2.01 -20.79 30.90
CA ARG A 12 2.22 -20.93 32.34
C ARG A 12 3.45 -21.79 32.64
N THR A 13 3.64 -22.86 31.88
CA THR A 13 4.81 -23.74 31.99
C THR A 13 6.11 -22.99 31.68
N GLU A 14 6.12 -22.15 30.66
CA GLU A 14 7.32 -21.37 30.33
C GLU A 14 7.60 -20.30 31.38
N LEU A 15 6.60 -19.58 31.86
CA LEU A 15 6.77 -18.61 32.95
C LEU A 15 7.41 -19.28 34.19
N HIS A 16 6.95 -20.47 34.59
CA HIS A 16 7.46 -21.21 35.72
C HIS A 16 8.93 -21.64 35.48
N ARG A 17 9.24 -22.11 34.27
CA ARG A 17 10.60 -22.49 33.87
C ARG A 17 11.58 -21.32 34.01
N VAL A 18 11.20 -20.15 33.56
CA VAL A 18 12.02 -18.93 33.67
C VAL A 18 12.22 -18.55 35.13
N LEU A 19 11.17 -18.57 35.95
CA LEU A 19 11.23 -18.23 37.37
C LEU A 19 12.14 -19.17 38.19
N GLU A 20 12.26 -20.43 37.81
CA GLU A 20 13.10 -21.43 38.46
C GLU A 20 14.53 -21.52 37.92
N SER A 21 14.83 -20.81 36.84
CA SER A 21 16.14 -20.83 36.19
C SER A 21 17.25 -20.23 37.11
N ASP A 22 18.49 -20.63 36.87
CA ASP A 22 19.66 -20.10 37.58
C ASP A 22 19.79 -18.58 37.34
N ALA A 23 19.35 -18.09 36.18
CA ALA A 23 19.31 -16.67 35.87
C ALA A 23 18.46 -15.87 36.86
N PHE A 24 17.37 -16.42 37.38
CA PHE A 24 16.44 -15.73 38.26
C PHE A 24 16.50 -16.14 39.71
N ARG A 25 17.11 -17.26 40.05
CA ARG A 25 17.18 -17.86 41.41
C ARG A 25 17.67 -16.90 42.48
N HIS A 26 18.61 -16.01 42.16
CA HIS A 26 19.26 -15.10 43.12
C HIS A 26 18.73 -13.67 43.04
N SER A 27 17.55 -13.43 42.49
CA SER A 27 17.02 -12.08 42.26
C SER A 27 15.55 -11.96 42.68
N ASP A 28 15.26 -11.93 43.98
CA ASP A 28 13.90 -11.93 44.52
C ASP A 28 13.02 -10.78 43.95
N SER A 29 13.58 -9.59 43.81
CA SER A 29 12.82 -8.47 43.24
C SER A 29 12.48 -8.65 41.76
N LEU A 30 13.35 -9.29 40.96
CA LEU A 30 13.06 -9.56 39.55
C LEU A 30 12.09 -10.72 39.40
N ARG A 31 12.19 -11.76 40.26
CA ARG A 31 11.24 -12.87 40.31
C ARG A 31 9.84 -12.36 40.63
N ARG A 32 9.72 -11.54 41.68
CA ARG A 32 8.44 -10.94 42.09
C ARG A 32 7.82 -10.10 40.97
N LEU A 33 8.64 -9.27 40.29
CA LEU A 33 8.14 -8.50 39.16
C LEU A 33 7.70 -9.37 38.00
N LEU A 34 8.48 -10.39 37.63
CA LEU A 34 8.16 -11.31 36.53
C LEU A 34 6.90 -12.13 36.83
N GLU A 35 6.77 -12.65 38.05
CA GLU A 35 5.60 -13.40 38.51
C GLU A 35 4.35 -12.55 38.45
N TYR A 36 4.38 -11.33 38.99
CA TYR A 36 3.25 -10.40 38.94
C TYR A 36 2.84 -10.05 37.52
N LEU A 37 3.80 -9.69 36.64
CA LEU A 37 3.52 -9.39 35.24
C LEU A 37 2.99 -10.63 34.49
N GLY A 38 3.48 -11.82 34.82
CA GLY A 38 3.04 -13.09 34.26
C GLY A 38 1.60 -13.42 34.63
N GLU A 39 1.23 -13.28 35.91
CA GLU A 39 -0.14 -13.50 36.38
C GLU A 39 -1.14 -12.54 35.73
N LYS A 40 -0.78 -11.25 35.62
CA LYS A 40 -1.61 -10.25 34.95
C LYS A 40 -1.77 -10.54 33.45
N ALA A 41 -0.70 -10.93 32.75
CA ALA A 41 -0.76 -11.34 31.35
C ALA A 41 -1.61 -12.61 31.14
N LEU A 42 -1.50 -13.59 32.05
CA LEU A 42 -2.29 -14.81 32.03
C LEU A 42 -3.77 -14.58 32.46
N SER A 43 -4.10 -13.48 33.11
CA SER A 43 -5.49 -13.08 33.44
C SER A 43 -6.14 -12.15 32.41
N GLY A 44 -5.41 -11.80 31.34
CA GLY A 44 -5.93 -10.92 30.28
C GLY A 44 -6.00 -9.45 30.66
N SER A 45 -5.22 -9.03 31.66
CA SER A 45 -5.16 -7.60 32.05
C SER A 45 -4.17 -6.86 31.15
N ASP A 46 -4.69 -5.98 30.28
CA ASP A 46 -3.90 -5.14 29.41
C ASP A 46 -3.42 -3.87 30.13
N SER A 47 -2.15 -3.46 29.84
CA SER A 47 -1.58 -2.16 30.22
C SER A 47 -1.52 -1.82 31.70
N LEU A 48 -0.50 -2.33 32.39
CA LEU A 48 -0.21 -1.99 33.79
C LEU A 48 0.53 -0.64 33.87
N LYS A 49 0.18 0.17 34.89
CA LYS A 49 0.88 1.42 35.23
C LYS A 49 1.97 1.16 36.27
N GLU A 50 3.04 1.94 36.22
CA GLU A 50 4.17 1.87 37.17
C GLU A 50 3.71 1.95 38.63
N TYR A 51 2.75 2.85 38.91
CA TYR A 51 2.14 3.00 40.23
C TYR A 51 1.47 1.71 40.71
N THR A 52 0.66 1.08 39.86
CA THR A 52 -0.07 -0.15 40.20
C THR A 52 0.89 -1.28 40.56
N ILE A 53 1.98 -1.44 39.80
CA ILE A 53 3.01 -2.43 40.07
C ILE A 53 3.71 -2.13 41.41
N GLY A 54 4.01 -0.85 41.67
CA GLY A 54 4.63 -0.42 42.93
C GLY A 54 3.79 -0.82 44.13
N VAL A 55 2.48 -0.55 44.10
CA VAL A 55 1.56 -0.80 45.21
C VAL A 55 1.22 -2.29 45.33
N GLU A 56 0.82 -2.95 44.23
CA GLU A 56 0.33 -4.34 44.27
C GLU A 56 1.46 -5.36 44.41
N ALA A 57 2.56 -5.21 43.65
CA ALA A 57 3.64 -6.19 43.65
C ALA A 57 4.72 -5.90 44.69
N PHE A 58 4.98 -4.64 44.99
CA PHE A 58 6.08 -4.23 45.88
C PHE A 58 5.64 -3.60 47.20
N HIS A 59 4.32 -3.57 47.46
CA HIS A 59 3.73 -3.03 48.72
C HIS A 59 4.19 -1.62 49.05
N LYS A 60 4.42 -0.79 48.02
CA LYS A 60 4.71 0.63 48.20
C LYS A 60 3.48 1.33 48.83
N PRO A 61 3.70 2.36 49.65
CA PRO A 61 2.61 3.05 50.31
C PRO A 61 1.70 3.79 49.29
N PRO A 62 0.45 4.13 49.65
CA PRO A 62 -0.50 4.78 48.73
C PRO A 62 -0.07 6.13 48.17
N ASP A 63 0.87 6.81 48.83
CA ASP A 63 1.50 8.07 48.40
C ASP A 63 2.73 7.89 47.50
N TYR A 64 3.01 6.66 47.07
CA TYR A 64 4.09 6.32 46.16
C TYR A 64 4.00 7.13 44.87
N ASN A 65 5.05 7.90 44.58
CA ASN A 65 5.17 8.69 43.36
C ASN A 65 6.24 8.11 42.42
N PRO A 66 5.85 7.49 41.26
CA PRO A 66 6.82 6.93 40.33
C PRO A 66 7.78 7.96 39.70
N GLN A 67 7.50 9.25 39.76
CA GLN A 67 8.39 10.29 39.29
C GLN A 67 9.58 10.54 40.23
N GLU A 68 9.36 10.36 41.52
CA GLU A 68 10.34 10.56 42.56
C GLU A 68 11.10 9.26 42.90
N ASP A 69 10.45 8.12 42.78
CA ASP A 69 11.06 6.82 43.07
C ASP A 69 11.04 5.93 41.79
N PRO A 70 12.15 5.88 41.03
CA PRO A 70 12.24 5.13 39.76
C PRO A 70 12.44 3.62 39.94
N THR A 71 12.24 3.06 41.14
CA THR A 71 12.56 1.66 41.48
C THR A 71 11.94 0.67 40.47
N ILE A 72 10.64 0.81 40.17
CA ILE A 72 9.95 -0.12 39.26
C ILE A 72 10.49 0.00 37.82
N ARG A 73 10.80 1.20 37.36
CA ARG A 73 11.41 1.44 36.06
C ARG A 73 12.79 0.79 35.92
N VAL A 74 13.60 0.90 36.96
CA VAL A 74 14.92 0.26 37.01
C VAL A 74 14.79 -1.25 37.03
N LEU A 75 13.87 -1.80 37.84
CA LEU A 75 13.59 -3.24 37.90
C LEU A 75 13.11 -3.77 36.56
N ALA A 76 12.20 -3.07 35.87
CA ALA A 76 11.73 -3.48 34.55
C ALA A 76 12.85 -3.45 33.49
N SER A 77 13.78 -2.51 33.58
CA SER A 77 14.96 -2.48 32.72
C SER A 77 15.89 -3.66 32.99
N LYS A 78 16.15 -3.97 34.26
CA LYS A 78 16.95 -5.14 34.67
C LYS A 78 16.27 -6.46 34.28
N LEU A 79 14.93 -6.54 34.40
CA LEU A 79 14.14 -7.71 33.99
C LEU A 79 14.30 -8.00 32.51
N ARG A 80 14.20 -6.97 31.65
CA ARG A 80 14.43 -7.12 30.21
C ARG A 80 15.82 -7.67 29.89
N HIS A 81 16.84 -7.14 30.56
CA HIS A 81 18.20 -7.61 30.37
C HIS A 81 18.36 -9.05 30.82
N LYS A 82 17.78 -9.42 31.97
CA LYS A 82 17.86 -10.75 32.55
C LYS A 82 17.10 -11.80 31.71
N LEU A 83 15.95 -11.44 31.14
CA LEU A 83 15.23 -12.29 30.18
C LEU A 83 16.06 -12.53 28.92
N ASN A 84 16.73 -11.51 28.40
CA ASN A 84 17.64 -11.67 27.26
C ASN A 84 18.82 -12.58 27.57
N GLU A 85 19.41 -12.48 28.79
CA GLU A 85 20.47 -13.36 29.23
C GLU A 85 20.00 -14.81 29.33
N TYR A 86 18.82 -15.05 29.92
CA TYR A 86 18.24 -16.39 30.04
C TYR A 86 18.03 -17.02 28.66
N TYR A 87 17.38 -16.31 27.72
CA TYR A 87 17.14 -16.84 26.37
C TYR A 87 18.40 -16.91 25.50
N GLY A 88 19.49 -16.29 25.90
CA GLY A 88 20.80 -16.44 25.29
C GLY A 88 21.61 -17.61 25.80
N LYS A 89 21.24 -18.22 26.96
CA LYS A 89 21.98 -19.31 27.64
C LYS A 89 21.09 -20.52 27.92
N GLU A 90 20.28 -20.44 28.98
CA GLU A 90 19.47 -21.59 29.50
C GLU A 90 18.22 -21.85 28.65
N GLY A 91 17.59 -20.77 28.13
CA GLY A 91 16.34 -20.82 27.35
C GLY A 91 16.57 -20.85 25.84
N VAL A 92 17.76 -21.23 25.35
CA VAL A 92 18.07 -21.23 23.91
C VAL A 92 17.13 -22.13 23.10
N GLU A 93 16.69 -23.24 23.65
CA GLU A 93 15.78 -24.19 22.97
C GLU A 93 14.29 -23.97 23.33
N SER A 94 13.97 -22.94 24.10
CA SER A 94 12.58 -22.70 24.48
C SER A 94 11.73 -22.30 23.30
N PRO A 95 10.57 -22.94 23.05
CA PRO A 95 9.68 -22.63 21.92
C PRO A 95 8.98 -21.29 22.07
N ILE A 96 9.00 -20.72 23.29
CA ILE A 96 8.33 -19.45 23.62
C ILE A 96 9.33 -18.53 24.28
N ARG A 97 9.28 -17.26 23.90
CA ARG A 97 10.04 -16.20 24.50
C ARG A 97 9.14 -15.26 25.28
N LEU A 98 9.51 -14.98 26.53
CA LEU A 98 8.90 -13.96 27.35
C LEU A 98 9.58 -12.61 27.09
N GLU A 99 8.80 -11.59 26.79
CA GLU A 99 9.32 -10.26 26.50
C GLU A 99 8.53 -9.19 27.26
N VAL A 100 9.23 -8.20 27.81
CA VAL A 100 8.65 -6.97 28.35
C VAL A 100 9.01 -5.82 27.42
N PRO A 101 8.11 -5.30 26.57
CA PRO A 101 8.40 -4.24 25.62
C PRO A 101 8.87 -2.95 26.29
N ARG A 102 9.71 -2.18 25.59
CA ARG A 102 10.17 -0.88 26.10
C ARG A 102 9.01 0.11 26.17
N GLY A 103 8.92 0.82 27.31
CA GLY A 103 7.83 1.80 27.53
C GLY A 103 6.54 1.18 28.03
N HIS A 104 6.45 -0.14 28.17
CA HIS A 104 5.29 -0.86 28.68
C HIS A 104 5.67 -1.79 29.83
N TYR A 105 4.70 -2.06 30.72
CA TYR A 105 4.83 -2.98 31.85
C TYR A 105 3.91 -4.19 31.63
N GLU A 106 3.98 -4.80 30.47
CA GLU A 106 3.18 -5.93 30.02
C GLU A 106 4.12 -7.08 29.68
N LEU A 107 3.80 -8.30 30.09
CA LEU A 107 4.56 -9.48 29.68
C LEU A 107 3.90 -10.08 28.43
N ARG A 108 4.67 -10.25 27.36
CA ARG A 108 4.25 -10.88 26.11
C ARG A 108 4.89 -12.25 25.95
N PHE A 109 4.09 -13.20 25.52
CA PHE A 109 4.52 -14.55 25.13
C PHE A 109 4.64 -14.60 23.61
N GLN A 110 5.86 -14.72 23.09
CA GLN A 110 6.12 -14.75 21.65
C GLN A 110 6.62 -16.14 21.25
N PRO A 111 5.98 -16.81 20.26
CA PRO A 111 6.55 -18.02 19.65
C PRO A 111 7.91 -17.70 19.02
N ARG A 112 8.85 -18.63 19.12
CA ARG A 112 10.15 -18.44 18.49
C ARG A 112 10.03 -18.63 16.98
N ALA A 113 10.68 -17.79 16.18
CA ALA A 113 10.59 -17.76 14.70
C ALA A 113 10.96 -19.10 14.02
N GLU A 114 11.73 -19.97 14.70
CA GLU A 114 12.07 -21.31 14.21
C GLU A 114 10.87 -22.27 14.24
N ASP A 115 9.96 -22.12 15.21
CA ASP A 115 8.74 -22.92 15.28
C ASP A 115 7.65 -22.43 14.32
N GLU A 116 7.58 -21.15 14.00
CA GLU A 116 6.73 -20.66 12.91
C GLU A 116 7.18 -21.23 11.56
N ALA A 117 8.47 -21.33 11.32
CA ALA A 117 9.02 -21.95 10.10
C ALA A 117 8.74 -23.47 10.05
N SER A 118 8.76 -24.18 11.17
CA SER A 118 8.44 -25.61 11.24
C SER A 118 6.94 -25.87 11.08
N LEU A 119 6.08 -25.09 11.72
CA LEU A 119 4.63 -25.14 11.57
C LEU A 119 4.18 -24.75 10.14
N GLN A 120 4.86 -23.81 9.53
CA GLN A 120 4.63 -23.42 8.13
C GLN A 120 5.12 -24.52 7.18
N LYS A 121 6.23 -25.20 7.49
CA LYS A 121 6.76 -26.33 6.73
C LYS A 121 5.85 -27.57 6.80
N ASP A 122 5.23 -27.83 7.94
CA ASP A 122 4.28 -28.92 8.10
C ASP A 122 2.92 -28.62 7.47
N ARG A 123 2.46 -27.37 7.50
CA ARG A 123 1.30 -26.90 6.69
C ARG A 123 1.57 -27.02 5.20
N LEU A 124 2.75 -26.61 4.73
CA LEU A 124 3.18 -26.78 3.35
C LEU A 124 3.30 -28.24 2.94
N ARG A 125 3.83 -29.12 3.79
CA ARG A 125 3.87 -30.57 3.53
C ARG A 125 2.48 -31.18 3.43
N GLY A 126 1.55 -30.80 4.29
CA GLY A 126 0.15 -31.22 4.21
C GLY A 126 -0.52 -30.75 2.91
N GLN A 127 -0.28 -29.53 2.48
CA GLN A 127 -0.77 -28.99 1.21
C GLN A 127 -0.13 -29.71 0.01
N ILE A 128 1.17 -29.95 0.02
CA ILE A 128 1.88 -30.68 -1.05
C ILE A 128 1.34 -32.12 -1.18
N LEU A 129 1.06 -32.77 -0.05
CA LEU A 129 0.48 -34.14 -0.08
C LEU A 129 -0.95 -34.16 -0.64
N MET A 130 -1.75 -33.14 -0.34
CA MET A 130 -3.09 -32.96 -0.89
C MET A 130 -3.02 -32.65 -2.40
N TRP A 131 -2.12 -31.77 -2.81
CA TRP A 131 -1.89 -31.44 -4.24
C TRP A 131 -1.36 -32.65 -5.03
N ARG A 132 -0.49 -33.49 -4.45
CA ARG A 132 -0.02 -34.73 -5.10
C ARG A 132 -1.15 -35.72 -5.31
N ARG A 133 -2.10 -35.84 -4.37
CA ARG A 133 -3.29 -36.72 -4.52
C ARG A 133 -4.26 -36.19 -5.57
N THR A 134 -4.48 -34.88 -5.59
CA THR A 134 -5.33 -34.24 -6.63
C THR A 134 -4.67 -34.28 -8.00
N SER A 135 -3.36 -34.13 -8.10
CA SER A 135 -2.60 -34.22 -9.37
C SER A 135 -2.63 -35.66 -9.93
N LEU A 136 -2.57 -36.69 -9.08
CA LEU A 136 -2.70 -38.10 -9.50
C LEU A 136 -4.11 -38.40 -10.02
N ALA A 137 -5.15 -37.86 -9.38
CA ALA A 137 -6.54 -38.00 -9.86
C ALA A 137 -6.77 -37.28 -11.17
N LEU A 138 -6.23 -36.03 -11.31
CA LEU A 138 -6.28 -35.26 -12.57
C LEU A 138 -5.46 -35.91 -13.69
N GLY A 139 -4.31 -36.52 -13.35
CA GLY A 139 -3.51 -37.29 -14.30
C GLY A 139 -4.23 -38.54 -14.84
N ALA A 140 -4.94 -39.27 -13.98
CA ALA A 140 -5.77 -40.42 -14.40
C ALA A 140 -6.94 -39.96 -15.31
N CYS A 141 -7.61 -38.86 -14.98
CA CYS A 141 -8.64 -38.27 -15.85
C CYS A 141 -8.06 -37.81 -17.19
N ALA A 142 -6.87 -37.19 -17.19
CA ALA A 142 -6.22 -36.77 -18.45
C ALA A 142 -5.85 -37.94 -19.35
N VAL A 143 -5.40 -39.07 -18.80
CA VAL A 143 -5.14 -40.30 -19.57
C VAL A 143 -6.41 -40.89 -20.18
N VAL A 144 -7.52 -40.88 -19.42
CA VAL A 144 -8.83 -41.33 -19.94
C VAL A 144 -9.33 -40.38 -21.04
N PHE A 145 -9.19 -39.06 -20.88
CA PHE A 145 -9.56 -38.09 -21.92
C PHE A 145 -8.63 -38.19 -23.14
N LEU A 146 -7.34 -38.46 -22.96
CA LEU A 146 -6.40 -38.65 -24.06
C LEU A 146 -6.73 -39.94 -24.86
N SER A 147 -7.07 -41.04 -24.18
CA SER A 147 -7.49 -42.28 -24.85
C SER A 147 -8.79 -42.13 -25.62
N LEU A 148 -9.76 -41.35 -25.09
CA LEU A 148 -10.99 -41.00 -25.81
C LEU A 148 -10.76 -40.05 -26.99
N ALA A 149 -9.75 -39.17 -26.91
CA ALA A 149 -9.40 -38.26 -28.00
C ALA A 149 -8.68 -38.95 -29.16
N ILE A 150 -7.92 -40.02 -28.91
CA ILE A 150 -7.19 -40.80 -29.93
C ILE A 150 -8.19 -41.65 -30.77
N HIS A 151 -9.36 -41.98 -30.25
CA HIS A 151 -10.38 -42.79 -30.93
C HIS A 151 -11.44 -41.98 -31.70
N ARG A 152 -11.28 -40.63 -31.79
CA ARG A 152 -12.12 -39.80 -32.67
C ARG A 152 -11.46 -39.64 -34.03
N PRO A 153 -12.15 -39.89 -35.16
CA PRO A 153 -11.61 -39.60 -36.48
C PRO A 153 -11.35 -38.08 -36.59
N MET A 154 -10.10 -37.74 -36.92
CA MET A 154 -9.63 -36.38 -37.07
C MET A 154 -10.04 -35.84 -38.44
N ASP A 155 -11.12 -35.07 -38.51
CA ASP A 155 -11.40 -34.25 -39.68
C ASP A 155 -10.35 -33.14 -39.79
N SER A 156 -9.50 -33.29 -40.80
CA SER A 156 -8.28 -32.48 -41.01
C SER A 156 -8.51 -31.06 -41.54
N THR A 157 -9.71 -30.50 -41.42
CA THR A 157 -10.03 -29.15 -41.89
C THR A 157 -10.02 -28.06 -40.81
N ALA A 158 -9.92 -28.40 -39.51
CA ALA A 158 -9.92 -27.42 -38.42
C ALA A 158 -8.52 -26.94 -37.95
N ALA A 159 -7.45 -27.52 -38.50
CA ALA A 159 -6.07 -27.28 -38.01
C ALA A 159 -5.33 -26.07 -38.65
N ARG A 160 -5.99 -25.25 -39.45
CA ARG A 160 -5.38 -24.12 -40.15
C ARG A 160 -5.87 -22.72 -39.76
N GLN A 161 -6.69 -22.61 -38.69
CA GLN A 161 -7.11 -21.31 -38.10
C GLN A 161 -6.86 -21.23 -36.60
N ALA A 162 -5.78 -21.81 -36.12
CA ALA A 162 -5.23 -21.46 -34.81
C ALA A 162 -4.39 -20.19 -34.93
N GLY A 163 -4.99 -19.10 -35.41
CA GLY A 163 -4.60 -17.75 -35.09
C GLY A 163 -4.64 -17.61 -33.57
N ALA A 164 -3.65 -16.96 -32.98
CA ALA A 164 -3.45 -16.74 -31.56
C ALA A 164 -4.78 -16.65 -30.81
N ARG A 165 -5.03 -17.55 -29.85
CA ARG A 165 -6.13 -17.41 -28.91
C ARG A 165 -5.98 -16.03 -28.25
N PRO A 166 -7.01 -15.16 -28.31
CA PRO A 166 -6.97 -13.95 -27.50
C PRO A 166 -6.76 -14.41 -26.07
N GLU A 167 -5.76 -13.86 -25.37
CA GLU A 167 -5.60 -14.08 -23.95
C GLU A 167 -6.92 -13.75 -23.27
N ALA A 168 -7.48 -14.68 -22.50
CA ALA A 168 -8.80 -14.53 -21.91
C ALA A 168 -8.79 -13.25 -21.05
N GLY A 169 -9.51 -12.22 -21.52
CA GLY A 169 -9.62 -10.91 -20.85
C GLY A 169 -8.98 -9.71 -21.58
N TRP A 170 -8.23 -9.92 -22.68
CA TRP A 170 -7.70 -8.82 -23.48
C TRP A 170 -8.64 -8.50 -24.66
N THR A 171 -9.08 -7.25 -24.76
CA THR A 171 -10.03 -6.80 -25.79
C THR A 171 -9.40 -5.81 -26.77
N PRO A 172 -9.98 -5.58 -27.95
CA PRO A 172 -9.51 -4.57 -28.90
C PRO A 172 -9.40 -3.17 -28.29
N GLU A 173 -10.29 -2.81 -27.38
CA GLU A 173 -10.29 -1.50 -26.74
C GLU A 173 -9.13 -1.37 -25.74
N LEU A 174 -8.82 -2.42 -24.99
CA LEU A 174 -7.60 -2.46 -24.18
C LEU A 174 -6.35 -2.36 -25.05
N GLU A 175 -6.33 -3.06 -26.19
CA GLU A 175 -5.23 -2.92 -27.17
C GLU A 175 -5.09 -1.48 -27.62
N MET A 176 -6.15 -0.79 -28.02
CA MET A 176 -6.11 0.60 -28.46
C MET A 176 -5.58 1.57 -27.39
N ILE A 177 -5.85 1.31 -26.12
CA ILE A 177 -5.34 2.12 -25.01
C ILE A 177 -3.87 1.87 -24.79
N TRP A 178 -3.44 0.61 -24.78
CA TRP A 178 -2.12 0.20 -24.30
C TRP A 178 -1.11 -0.09 -25.41
N GLN A 179 -1.54 -0.26 -26.68
CA GLN A 179 -0.66 -0.53 -27.82
C GLN A 179 0.57 0.39 -27.87
N PRO A 180 0.49 1.72 -27.68
CA PRO A 180 1.68 2.58 -27.75
C PRO A 180 2.75 2.22 -26.70
N PHE A 181 2.33 1.75 -25.52
CA PHE A 181 3.23 1.31 -24.45
C PHE A 181 3.78 -0.11 -24.71
N LEU A 182 2.98 -0.96 -25.33
CA LEU A 182 3.35 -2.37 -25.60
C LEU A 182 4.29 -2.51 -26.80
N GLU A 183 4.11 -1.68 -27.82
CA GLU A 183 4.95 -1.69 -29.03
C GLU A 183 6.24 -0.87 -28.87
N SER A 184 6.32 -0.05 -27.82
CA SER A 184 7.54 0.72 -27.50
C SER A 184 8.68 -0.19 -27.03
N ASP A 185 9.88 0.08 -27.51
CA ASP A 185 11.12 -0.58 -27.05
C ASP A 185 11.61 -0.02 -25.69
N HIS A 186 11.00 1.04 -25.18
CA HIS A 186 11.36 1.62 -23.89
C HIS A 186 10.83 0.79 -22.71
N PRO A 187 11.58 0.70 -21.59
CA PRO A 187 11.06 0.09 -20.36
C PRO A 187 9.86 0.88 -19.85
N LEU A 188 8.88 0.19 -19.23
CA LEU A 188 7.71 0.81 -18.66
C LEU A 188 7.93 1.13 -17.18
N VAL A 189 7.81 2.39 -16.80
CA VAL A 189 7.93 2.85 -15.42
C VAL A 189 6.57 3.24 -14.87
N ILE A 190 6.16 2.64 -13.76
CA ILE A 190 5.01 3.11 -12.97
C ILE A 190 5.57 4.01 -11.85
N SER A 191 5.21 5.29 -11.90
CA SER A 191 5.58 6.29 -10.90
C SER A 191 4.50 6.37 -9.82
N LEU A 192 4.84 5.97 -8.60
CA LEU A 192 3.95 6.11 -7.44
C LEU A 192 4.05 7.51 -6.83
N GLY A 193 2.95 8.23 -6.78
CA GLY A 193 2.84 9.50 -6.07
C GLY A 193 3.22 9.31 -4.59
N THR A 194 4.19 10.08 -4.12
CA THR A 194 4.71 9.99 -2.74
C THR A 194 4.43 11.29 -1.99
N PRO A 195 3.46 11.30 -1.05
CA PRO A 195 3.17 12.46 -0.24
C PRO A 195 4.32 12.78 0.72
N LEU A 196 4.55 14.10 0.94
CA LEU A 196 5.49 14.58 1.93
C LEU A 196 4.97 14.33 3.35
N PHE A 197 5.80 13.72 4.17
CA PHE A 197 5.67 13.65 5.63
C PHE A 197 6.80 14.44 6.28
N THR A 198 6.55 15.02 7.42
CA THR A 198 7.60 15.56 8.30
C THR A 198 7.93 14.49 9.33
N LYS A 199 9.19 14.04 9.35
CA LYS A 199 9.68 13.15 10.40
C LYS A 199 10.16 13.99 11.56
N LEU A 200 9.55 13.77 12.73
CA LEU A 200 9.87 14.40 14.01
C LEU A 200 10.13 13.30 15.03
N ALA A 201 11.29 13.28 15.66
CA ALA A 201 11.69 12.23 16.60
C ALA A 201 11.46 10.82 15.99
N ARG A 202 10.52 10.04 16.53
CA ARG A 202 10.18 8.68 16.03
C ARG A 202 8.83 8.60 15.30
N THR A 203 8.24 9.76 14.97
CA THR A 203 6.92 9.81 14.34
C THR A 203 6.98 10.48 12.96
N TYR A 204 5.95 10.22 12.16
CA TYR A 204 5.73 10.86 10.87
C TYR A 204 4.44 11.66 10.94
N PHE A 205 4.54 12.96 10.71
CA PHE A 205 3.40 13.85 10.65
C PHE A 205 3.06 14.20 9.21
N ARG A 206 1.77 14.13 8.86
CA ARG A 206 1.26 14.53 7.55
C ARG A 206 0.24 15.64 7.67
N ASN A 207 0.54 16.80 7.09
CA ASN A 207 -0.46 17.83 6.84
C ASN A 207 -0.86 17.78 5.35
N PRO A 208 -2.13 17.47 4.99
CA PRO A 208 -2.57 17.38 3.59
C PRO A 208 -2.43 18.69 2.79
N ARG A 209 -2.33 19.82 3.48
CA ARG A 209 -2.17 21.16 2.87
C ARG A 209 -0.73 21.50 2.55
N ILE A 210 0.24 20.78 3.15
CA ILE A 210 1.69 20.97 3.00
C ILE A 210 2.21 19.85 2.10
N ASN A 211 2.72 20.19 0.92
CA ASN A 211 3.20 19.21 -0.04
C ASN A 211 4.64 19.46 -0.48
N GLU A 212 5.22 20.58 -0.07
CA GLU A 212 6.62 20.93 -0.31
C GLU A 212 7.37 21.14 0.99
N TRP A 213 8.67 20.82 0.99
CA TRP A 213 9.47 20.90 2.19
C TRP A 213 9.65 22.34 2.69
N THR A 214 9.75 23.31 1.78
CA THR A 214 9.80 24.74 2.10
C THR A 214 8.54 25.20 2.85
N GLU A 215 7.36 24.74 2.46
CA GLU A 215 6.10 24.99 3.17
C GLU A 215 6.12 24.36 4.59
N ALA A 216 6.67 23.13 4.71
CA ALA A 216 6.77 22.45 6.00
C ALA A 216 7.71 23.18 6.95
N GLN A 217 8.87 23.66 6.49
CA GLN A 217 9.82 24.43 7.26
C GLN A 217 9.24 25.77 7.75
N ALA A 218 8.42 26.42 6.94
CA ALA A 218 7.75 27.67 7.29
C ALA A 218 6.57 27.48 8.26
N SER A 219 6.02 26.25 8.37
CA SER A 219 4.78 25.96 9.10
C SER A 219 4.95 26.09 10.61
N ASP A 220 4.18 26.97 11.24
CA ASP A 220 4.16 27.11 12.70
C ASP A 220 3.61 25.86 13.39
N GLN A 221 2.70 25.13 12.75
CA GLN A 221 2.21 23.85 13.24
C GLN A 221 3.34 22.81 13.36
N ILE A 222 4.22 22.73 12.37
CA ILE A 222 5.38 21.83 12.41
C ILE A 222 6.35 22.24 13.51
N LYS A 223 6.63 23.54 13.64
CA LYS A 223 7.51 24.06 14.71
C LYS A 223 6.94 23.79 16.10
N LEU A 224 5.62 23.96 16.29
CA LEU A 224 4.95 23.65 17.55
C LEU A 224 5.06 22.15 17.87
N LEU A 225 4.73 21.28 16.91
CA LEU A 225 4.86 19.83 17.07
C LEU A 225 6.31 19.42 17.37
N GLN A 226 7.29 20.03 16.73
CA GLN A 226 8.71 19.77 16.99
C GLN A 226 9.07 20.09 18.44
N LYS A 227 8.57 21.20 18.96
CA LYS A 227 8.76 21.63 20.36
C LYS A 227 8.06 20.66 21.32
N ASP A 228 6.78 20.34 21.08
CA ASP A 228 5.99 19.47 21.96
C ASP A 228 6.54 18.04 22.02
N LEU A 229 7.03 17.52 20.88
CA LEU A 229 7.67 16.22 20.80
C LEU A 229 9.14 16.21 21.23
N GLN A 230 9.67 17.38 21.67
CA GLN A 230 11.09 17.56 22.04
C GLN A 230 12.03 16.96 20.98
N SER A 231 11.75 17.22 19.70
CA SER A 231 12.52 16.66 18.59
C SER A 231 13.67 17.58 18.21
N ASP A 232 14.90 17.08 18.20
CA ASP A 232 16.09 17.81 17.78
C ASP A 232 16.09 18.11 16.28
N TYR A 233 15.22 17.48 15.52
CA TYR A 233 15.15 17.61 14.05
C TYR A 233 13.73 17.57 13.52
N ALA A 234 13.54 18.25 12.39
CA ALA A 234 12.42 18.08 11.47
C ALA A 234 13.01 17.83 10.08
N VAL A 235 12.69 16.71 9.45
CA VAL A 235 13.23 16.35 8.13
C VAL A 235 12.15 15.83 7.21
N PRO A 236 12.28 16.03 5.87
CA PRO A 236 11.33 15.47 4.92
C PRO A 236 11.43 13.95 4.87
N ALA A 237 10.29 13.29 4.74
CA ALA A 237 10.22 11.85 4.61
C ALA A 237 9.10 11.45 3.64
N TYR A 238 9.33 10.38 2.88
CA TYR A 238 8.42 9.87 1.85
C TYR A 238 8.22 8.35 1.98
N PRO A 239 7.84 7.83 3.19
CA PRO A 239 7.79 6.39 3.44
C PRO A 239 6.53 5.72 2.91
N TYR A 240 5.50 6.50 2.52
CA TYR A 240 4.18 5.99 2.18
C TYR A 240 3.71 6.45 0.80
N THR A 241 2.75 5.73 0.26
CA THR A 241 1.94 6.13 -0.90
C THR A 241 0.46 5.94 -0.58
N GLY A 242 -0.44 6.45 -1.41
CA GLY A 242 -1.87 6.22 -1.24
C GLY A 242 -2.28 4.79 -1.55
N VAL A 243 -3.35 4.32 -0.91
CA VAL A 243 -3.89 2.97 -1.15
C VAL A 243 -4.35 2.83 -2.61
N GLY A 244 -4.90 3.88 -3.19
CA GLY A 244 -5.35 3.88 -4.59
C GLY A 244 -4.20 3.79 -5.58
N GLU A 245 -3.09 4.48 -5.31
CA GLU A 245 -1.87 4.40 -6.11
C GLU A 245 -1.27 3.00 -6.04
N ALA A 246 -1.22 2.39 -4.84
CA ALA A 246 -0.73 1.02 -4.66
C ALA A 246 -1.63 -0.01 -5.36
N THR A 247 -2.96 0.11 -5.19
CA THR A 247 -3.95 -0.74 -5.87
C THR A 247 -3.87 -0.56 -7.39
N GLY A 248 -3.72 0.69 -7.84
CA GLY A 248 -3.54 1.01 -9.26
C GLY A 248 -2.31 0.36 -9.85
N ALA A 249 -1.16 0.43 -9.18
CA ALA A 249 0.06 -0.23 -9.62
C ALA A 249 -0.12 -1.76 -9.72
N PHE A 250 -0.81 -2.37 -8.76
CA PHE A 250 -1.14 -3.80 -8.81
C PHE A 250 -2.01 -4.15 -10.01
N LEU A 251 -3.08 -3.37 -10.29
CA LEU A 251 -3.99 -3.62 -11.42
C LEU A 251 -3.28 -3.47 -12.77
N LEU A 252 -2.44 -2.45 -12.93
CA LEU A 252 -1.61 -2.25 -14.11
C LEU A 252 -0.62 -3.39 -14.30
N SER A 253 0.07 -3.78 -13.23
CA SER A 253 1.00 -4.91 -13.29
C SER A 253 0.29 -6.21 -13.69
N LYS A 254 -0.87 -6.48 -13.11
CA LYS A 254 -1.68 -7.66 -13.46
C LYS A 254 -2.10 -7.67 -14.93
N LEU A 255 -2.41 -6.51 -15.52
CA LEU A 255 -2.83 -6.41 -16.91
C LEU A 255 -1.65 -6.50 -17.87
N LEU A 256 -0.54 -5.79 -17.58
CA LEU A 256 0.51 -5.50 -18.56
C LEU A 256 1.70 -6.43 -18.46
N LEU A 257 1.99 -7.05 -17.30
CA LEU A 257 3.24 -7.77 -17.04
C LEU A 257 3.50 -8.94 -18.03
N ALA A 258 2.44 -9.61 -18.50
CA ALA A 258 2.56 -10.70 -19.45
C ALA A 258 3.06 -10.24 -20.83
N ARG A 259 2.80 -8.98 -21.19
CA ARG A 259 3.12 -8.40 -22.51
C ARG A 259 4.26 -7.37 -22.46
N LYS A 260 4.55 -6.82 -21.27
CA LYS A 260 5.62 -5.86 -21.01
C LYS A 260 6.36 -6.29 -19.73
N PRO A 261 7.20 -7.33 -19.77
CA PRO A 261 7.84 -7.89 -18.57
C PRO A 261 8.86 -6.92 -17.93
N GLU A 262 9.42 -6.00 -18.72
CA GLU A 262 10.36 -4.99 -18.22
C GLU A 262 9.63 -3.78 -17.63
N MET A 263 8.90 -4.03 -16.54
CA MET A 263 8.20 -2.99 -15.79
C MET A 263 8.96 -2.64 -14.51
N LEU A 264 9.09 -1.34 -14.25
CA LEU A 264 9.74 -0.82 -13.06
C LEU A 264 8.74 -0.01 -12.23
N LEU A 265 8.75 -0.23 -10.92
CA LEU A 265 7.99 0.58 -9.98
C LEU A 265 8.94 1.57 -9.30
N LYS A 266 8.73 2.87 -9.51
CA LYS A 266 9.54 3.93 -8.90
C LYS A 266 8.68 4.85 -8.04
N ARG A 267 9.26 5.38 -6.95
CA ARG A 267 8.63 6.48 -6.21
C ARG A 267 8.82 7.78 -7.00
N SER A 268 7.81 8.61 -7.05
CA SER A 268 7.82 9.87 -7.81
C SER A 268 8.97 10.82 -7.40
N ILE A 269 9.39 10.78 -6.13
CA ILE A 269 10.45 11.64 -5.60
C ILE A 269 11.84 11.34 -6.17
N VAL A 270 12.04 10.15 -6.74
CA VAL A 270 13.33 9.75 -7.33
C VAL A 270 13.28 9.68 -8.86
N LEU A 271 12.15 10.05 -9.46
CA LEU A 271 12.01 10.09 -10.91
C LEU A 271 12.48 11.45 -11.44
N SER A 272 13.25 11.44 -12.51
CA SER A 272 13.74 12.62 -13.22
C SER A 272 13.18 12.71 -14.64
N TRP A 273 13.33 13.88 -15.30
CA TRP A 273 12.99 14.02 -16.72
C TRP A 273 13.88 13.18 -17.63
N ASP A 274 15.11 12.85 -17.20
CA ASP A 274 15.98 11.94 -17.96
C ASP A 274 15.43 10.50 -17.92
N ASP A 275 14.90 10.06 -16.76
CA ASP A 275 14.18 8.78 -16.68
C ASP A 275 12.95 8.78 -17.60
N VAL A 276 12.19 9.88 -17.66
CA VAL A 276 10.99 10.00 -18.51
C VAL A 276 11.35 9.95 -20.00
N ARG A 277 12.48 10.54 -20.40
CA ARG A 277 12.95 10.47 -21.79
C ARG A 277 13.42 9.05 -22.18
N ALA A 278 13.90 8.28 -21.22
CA ALA A 278 14.42 6.94 -21.43
C ALA A 278 13.38 5.83 -21.26
N SER A 279 12.13 6.17 -20.93
CA SER A 279 11.10 5.19 -20.53
C SER A 279 9.71 5.62 -21.02
N ASP A 280 8.81 4.67 -21.12
CA ASP A 280 7.37 4.96 -21.05
C ASP A 280 6.96 5.12 -19.59
N VAL A 281 6.10 6.09 -19.26
CA VAL A 281 5.81 6.36 -17.85
C VAL A 281 4.31 6.43 -17.59
N ILE A 282 3.85 5.70 -16.57
CA ILE A 282 2.51 5.82 -16.01
C ILE A 282 2.63 6.52 -14.66
N PHE A 283 2.11 7.76 -14.56
CA PHE A 283 2.05 8.49 -13.31
C PHE A 283 0.77 8.16 -12.55
N LEU A 284 0.88 7.70 -11.31
CA LEU A 284 -0.22 7.46 -10.39
C LEU A 284 -0.24 8.53 -9.30
N GLY A 285 -1.37 9.25 -9.22
CA GLY A 285 -1.58 10.33 -8.26
C GLY A 285 -1.26 11.73 -8.78
N PRO A 286 -1.73 12.75 -8.04
CA PRO A 286 -1.77 14.15 -8.50
C PRO A 286 -0.39 14.83 -8.53
N PRO A 287 -0.29 16.01 -9.19
CA PRO A 287 0.95 16.80 -9.26
C PRO A 287 1.59 17.14 -7.90
N LYS A 288 0.77 17.27 -6.85
CA LYS A 288 1.26 17.49 -5.48
C LYS A 288 2.12 16.35 -4.94
N PHE A 289 2.03 15.14 -5.54
CA PHE A 289 2.78 13.93 -5.17
C PHE A 289 3.73 13.47 -6.27
N ASN A 290 3.57 13.99 -7.49
CA ASN A 290 4.42 13.73 -8.66
C ASN A 290 4.91 15.07 -9.19
N GLN A 291 6.07 15.55 -8.71
CA GLN A 291 6.56 16.90 -9.00
C GLN A 291 6.71 17.18 -10.50
N LEU A 292 7.16 16.18 -11.29
CA LEU A 292 7.32 16.32 -12.74
C LEU A 292 6.03 16.69 -13.47
N LEU A 293 4.86 16.33 -12.91
CA LEU A 293 3.57 16.68 -13.51
C LEU A 293 3.27 18.19 -13.50
N LYS A 294 4.01 18.98 -12.69
CA LYS A 294 3.87 20.44 -12.68
C LYS A 294 4.43 21.10 -13.94
N ASP A 295 5.35 20.41 -14.63
CA ASP A 295 5.98 20.91 -15.85
C ASP A 295 5.15 20.58 -17.10
N ILE A 296 4.11 19.76 -16.97
CA ILE A 296 3.19 19.43 -18.07
C ILE A 296 2.16 20.54 -18.18
N PRO A 297 2.05 21.21 -19.35
CA PRO A 297 1.12 22.31 -19.53
C PRO A 297 -0.33 21.88 -19.34
N ALA A 298 -1.10 22.74 -18.70
CA ALA A 298 -2.53 22.51 -18.42
C ALA A 298 -3.45 23.62 -19.01
N ASP A 299 -2.92 24.45 -19.91
CA ASP A 299 -3.59 25.67 -20.40
C ASP A 299 -4.75 25.38 -21.34
N GLU A 300 -4.73 24.24 -22.02
CA GLU A 300 -5.70 23.91 -23.07
C GLU A 300 -6.70 22.81 -22.68
N GLY A 301 -6.62 22.28 -21.47
CA GLY A 301 -7.41 21.12 -21.06
C GLY A 301 -7.85 21.13 -19.61
N PHE A 302 -7.67 19.98 -18.98
CA PHE A 302 -8.00 19.76 -17.57
C PHE A 302 -6.74 19.74 -16.73
N ALA A 303 -6.79 20.39 -15.56
CA ALA A 303 -5.70 20.40 -14.57
C ALA A 303 -6.21 19.97 -13.21
N ILE A 304 -5.41 19.14 -12.51
CA ILE A 304 -5.73 18.73 -11.14
C ILE A 304 -5.24 19.80 -10.18
N GLU A 305 -6.15 20.36 -9.43
CA GLU A 305 -5.93 21.34 -8.37
C GLU A 305 -6.37 20.79 -7.01
N ARG A 306 -6.39 21.64 -5.97
CA ARG A 306 -6.82 21.25 -4.61
C ARG A 306 -8.31 20.87 -4.61
N GLY A 307 -8.61 19.58 -4.52
CA GLY A 307 -9.98 19.06 -4.42
C GLY A 307 -10.84 19.28 -5.67
N ALA A 308 -10.22 19.50 -6.83
CA ALA A 308 -10.94 19.75 -8.07
C ALA A 308 -10.11 19.39 -9.31
N ILE A 309 -10.80 19.20 -10.42
CA ILE A 309 -10.23 19.26 -11.77
C ILE A 309 -10.70 20.55 -12.41
N ARG A 310 -9.79 21.50 -12.61
CA ARG A 310 -10.06 22.75 -13.34
C ARG A 310 -10.26 22.46 -14.82
N ASN A 311 -11.26 23.08 -15.42
CA ASN A 311 -11.54 23.07 -16.85
C ASN A 311 -11.09 24.41 -17.42
N SER A 312 -9.98 24.42 -18.14
CA SER A 312 -9.40 25.71 -18.68
C SER A 312 -10.20 26.28 -19.81
N ARG A 313 -10.98 25.48 -20.55
CA ARG A 313 -11.82 25.88 -21.68
C ARG A 313 -13.17 25.14 -21.62
N PRO A 314 -14.12 25.59 -20.75
CA PRO A 314 -15.42 24.98 -20.64
C PRO A 314 -16.19 25.05 -21.95
N ARG A 315 -16.79 23.94 -22.37
CA ARG A 315 -17.78 23.90 -23.44
C ARG A 315 -19.14 24.34 -22.90
N PRO A 316 -20.10 24.73 -23.75
CA PRO A 316 -21.46 25.07 -23.30
C PRO A 316 -22.03 23.93 -22.43
N GLY A 317 -22.46 24.27 -21.22
CA GLY A 317 -22.98 23.30 -20.24
C GLY A 317 -21.96 22.61 -19.35
N GLU A 318 -20.66 22.80 -19.56
CA GLU A 318 -19.63 22.30 -18.66
C GLU A 318 -19.29 23.31 -17.56
N PRO A 319 -18.96 22.87 -16.34
CA PRO A 319 -18.50 23.74 -15.27
C PRO A 319 -17.03 24.15 -15.48
N GLU A 320 -16.63 25.25 -14.85
CA GLU A 320 -15.21 25.67 -14.79
C GLU A 320 -14.34 24.76 -13.96
N ALA A 321 -14.94 23.97 -13.04
CA ALA A 321 -14.23 22.98 -12.24
C ALA A 321 -15.16 21.86 -11.77
N TYR A 322 -14.65 20.64 -11.80
CA TYR A 322 -15.26 19.44 -11.23
C TYR A 322 -14.72 19.25 -9.83
N ARG A 323 -15.56 19.41 -8.80
CA ARG A 323 -15.14 19.47 -7.39
C ARG A 323 -15.53 18.21 -6.63
N SER A 324 -14.63 17.71 -5.79
CA SER A 324 -14.93 16.63 -4.84
C SER A 324 -15.98 17.08 -3.83
N THR A 325 -16.89 16.18 -3.46
CA THR A 325 -17.88 16.39 -2.41
C THR A 325 -17.66 15.44 -1.24
N TRP A 326 -17.88 15.96 -0.04
CA TRP A 326 -17.68 15.25 1.21
C TRP A 326 -19.01 15.10 1.97
N SER A 327 -19.08 14.15 2.90
CA SER A 327 -20.18 14.04 3.84
C SER A 327 -20.34 15.32 4.68
N GLN A 328 -21.49 15.50 5.31
CA GLN A 328 -21.80 16.69 6.08
C GLN A 328 -20.78 16.96 7.21
N ASP A 329 -20.27 15.90 7.83
CA ASP A 329 -19.24 15.93 8.87
C ASP A 329 -17.80 16.03 8.33
N GLN A 330 -17.63 16.13 7.00
CA GLN A 330 -16.33 16.22 6.29
C GLN A 330 -15.42 15.00 6.53
N THR A 331 -15.94 13.85 6.96
CA THR A 331 -15.14 12.67 7.28
C THR A 331 -15.06 11.68 6.13
N GLN A 332 -16.06 11.66 5.23
CA GLN A 332 -16.12 10.71 4.12
C GLN A 332 -16.19 11.41 2.77
N LEU A 333 -15.36 10.98 1.83
CA LEU A 333 -15.45 11.38 0.45
C LEU A 333 -16.67 10.69 -0.20
N MET A 334 -17.61 11.48 -0.72
CA MET A 334 -18.83 10.97 -1.34
C MET A 334 -18.71 10.90 -2.85
N GLU A 335 -18.09 11.91 -3.44
CA GLU A 335 -17.88 12.02 -4.88
C GLU A 335 -16.54 12.68 -5.18
N ASP A 336 -15.86 12.18 -6.19
CA ASP A 336 -14.61 12.74 -6.69
C ASP A 336 -14.58 12.72 -8.22
N TYR A 337 -13.58 13.37 -8.78
CA TYR A 337 -13.31 13.38 -10.21
C TYR A 337 -11.86 12.99 -10.45
N ALA A 338 -11.63 12.17 -11.47
CA ALA A 338 -10.30 11.75 -11.84
C ALA A 338 -9.98 12.08 -13.30
N LEU A 339 -8.72 12.35 -13.56
CA LEU A 339 -8.17 12.65 -14.86
C LEU A 339 -7.41 11.44 -15.40
N ILE A 340 -7.76 11.06 -16.61
CA ILE A 340 -7.01 10.16 -17.47
C ILE A 340 -6.39 11.04 -18.56
N HIS A 341 -5.07 11.12 -18.61
CA HIS A 341 -4.36 11.91 -19.61
C HIS A 341 -3.29 11.06 -20.28
N ARG A 342 -3.44 10.79 -21.57
CA ARG A 342 -2.42 10.16 -22.41
C ARG A 342 -1.80 11.21 -23.32
N LEU A 343 -0.48 11.19 -23.42
CA LEU A 343 0.29 12.10 -24.27
C LEU A 343 1.64 11.47 -24.63
N PRO A 344 2.24 11.86 -25.79
CA PRO A 344 3.61 11.49 -26.10
C PRO A 344 4.56 12.13 -25.08
N GLY A 345 5.68 11.49 -24.82
CA GLY A 345 6.74 12.09 -24.01
C GLY A 345 7.37 13.32 -24.68
N PRO A 346 8.22 14.07 -23.95
CA PRO A 346 8.91 15.23 -24.49
C PRO A 346 9.70 14.88 -25.77
N HIS A 347 9.67 15.75 -26.79
CA HIS A 347 10.28 15.50 -28.10
C HIS A 347 9.79 14.22 -28.81
N HIS A 348 8.60 13.73 -28.47
CA HIS A 348 7.98 12.51 -28.97
C HIS A 348 8.73 11.21 -28.58
N HIS A 349 9.60 11.26 -27.58
CA HIS A 349 10.26 10.09 -27.01
C HIS A 349 9.39 9.47 -25.89
N GLY A 350 9.07 8.19 -26.03
CA GLY A 350 8.23 7.45 -25.08
C GLY A 350 6.76 7.87 -25.09
N GLU A 351 5.99 7.24 -24.23
CA GLU A 351 4.57 7.50 -23.99
C GLU A 351 4.34 7.81 -22.51
N ILE A 352 3.43 8.72 -22.24
CA ILE A 352 3.04 9.08 -20.87
C ILE A 352 1.56 8.84 -20.67
N MET A 353 1.22 8.22 -19.55
CA MET A 353 -0.16 8.10 -19.04
C MET A 353 -0.21 8.70 -17.64
N ILE A 354 -1.12 9.64 -17.41
CA ILE A 354 -1.39 10.21 -16.08
C ILE A 354 -2.75 9.70 -15.64
N LEU A 355 -2.78 8.99 -14.53
CA LEU A 355 -3.98 8.45 -13.89
C LEU A 355 -4.05 9.05 -12.48
N ALA A 356 -4.84 10.10 -12.32
CA ALA A 356 -4.71 10.92 -11.15
C ALA A 356 -6.01 11.60 -10.73
N SER A 357 -6.15 11.80 -9.42
CA SER A 357 -7.19 12.61 -8.81
C SER A 357 -6.64 13.40 -7.62
N ALA A 358 -7.43 14.30 -7.07
CA ALA A 358 -7.12 14.94 -5.80
C ALA A 358 -7.12 13.95 -4.62
N SER A 359 -7.86 12.85 -4.73
CA SER A 359 -7.94 11.74 -3.77
C SER A 359 -7.25 10.47 -4.26
N THR A 360 -7.00 9.55 -3.35
CA THR A 360 -6.47 8.21 -3.66
C THR A 360 -7.54 7.32 -4.30
N GLU A 361 -8.81 7.48 -3.89
CA GLU A 361 -9.96 6.76 -4.46
C GLU A 361 -10.19 7.10 -5.93
N GLY A 362 -10.09 8.38 -6.27
CA GLY A 362 -10.20 8.83 -7.67
C GLY A 362 -9.03 8.33 -8.52
N THR A 363 -7.82 8.29 -7.98
CA THR A 363 -6.65 7.69 -8.67
C THR A 363 -6.87 6.21 -8.94
N TRP A 364 -7.37 5.45 -7.94
CA TRP A 364 -7.76 4.05 -8.13
C TRP A 364 -8.77 3.89 -9.26
N ALA A 365 -9.86 4.69 -9.24
CA ALA A 365 -10.90 4.65 -10.26
C ALA A 365 -10.37 4.94 -11.66
N ALA A 366 -9.42 5.88 -11.82
CA ALA A 366 -8.79 6.17 -13.10
C ALA A 366 -8.04 4.95 -13.65
N VAL A 367 -7.35 4.19 -12.79
CA VAL A 367 -6.68 2.95 -13.19
C VAL A 367 -7.71 1.87 -13.57
N GLU A 368 -8.77 1.69 -12.79
CA GLU A 368 -9.83 0.76 -13.16
C GLU A 368 -10.45 1.09 -14.51
N TYR A 369 -10.57 2.38 -14.83
CA TYR A 369 -11.20 2.83 -16.06
C TYR A 369 -10.41 2.48 -17.33
N VAL A 370 -9.10 2.33 -17.21
CA VAL A 370 -8.21 1.95 -18.32
C VAL A 370 -7.79 0.48 -18.28
N THR A 371 -8.18 -0.28 -17.25
CA THR A 371 -7.78 -1.70 -17.09
C THR A 371 -8.95 -2.67 -17.12
N LYS A 372 -10.18 -2.23 -16.82
CA LYS A 372 -11.37 -3.08 -16.88
C LYS A 372 -12.04 -2.97 -18.24
N VAL A 373 -12.39 -4.10 -18.84
CA VAL A 373 -12.92 -4.22 -20.21
C VAL A 373 -14.10 -3.29 -20.49
N ASN A 374 -15.10 -3.26 -19.60
CA ASN A 374 -16.30 -2.44 -19.79
C ASN A 374 -16.00 -0.93 -19.77
N TYR A 375 -15.12 -0.48 -18.88
CA TYR A 375 -14.72 0.92 -18.80
C TYR A 375 -13.78 1.32 -19.93
N ALA A 376 -12.84 0.44 -20.31
CA ALA A 376 -11.97 0.63 -21.47
C ALA A 376 -12.80 0.80 -22.76
N ALA A 377 -13.82 -0.01 -22.92
CA ALA A 377 -14.74 0.09 -24.07
C ALA A 377 -15.51 1.42 -24.07
N GLU A 378 -16.00 1.88 -22.91
CA GLU A 378 -16.65 3.17 -22.79
C GLU A 378 -15.68 4.31 -23.14
N LEU A 379 -14.46 4.31 -22.57
CA LEU A 379 -13.43 5.31 -22.85
C LEU A 379 -13.12 5.41 -24.34
N VAL A 380 -12.82 4.30 -24.99
CA VAL A 380 -12.50 4.25 -26.41
C VAL A 380 -13.67 4.77 -27.25
N ASN A 381 -14.90 4.31 -26.98
CA ASN A 381 -16.08 4.73 -27.73
C ASN A 381 -16.39 6.25 -27.58
N ARG A 382 -16.01 6.87 -26.46
CA ARG A 382 -16.21 8.32 -26.22
C ARG A 382 -15.10 9.18 -26.81
N VAL A 383 -13.87 8.66 -26.94
CA VAL A 383 -12.68 9.45 -27.28
C VAL A 383 -12.19 9.21 -28.70
N LYS A 384 -12.51 8.06 -29.31
CA LYS A 384 -12.07 7.73 -30.68
C LYS A 384 -12.49 8.78 -31.69
N THR A 385 -11.64 9.02 -32.65
CA THR A 385 -11.86 9.93 -33.79
C THR A 385 -12.77 9.29 -34.85
N ALA A 386 -13.17 10.05 -35.85
CA ALA A 386 -14.10 9.58 -36.92
C ALA A 386 -13.50 8.38 -37.73
N ASP A 387 -12.18 8.26 -37.79
CA ASP A 387 -11.46 7.14 -38.43
C ASP A 387 -11.36 5.88 -37.52
N GLY A 388 -11.98 5.93 -36.34
CA GLY A 388 -12.05 4.81 -35.39
C GLY A 388 -10.79 4.63 -34.53
N LYS A 389 -9.80 5.54 -34.63
CA LYS A 389 -8.55 5.47 -33.85
C LYS A 389 -8.65 6.27 -32.55
N LEU A 390 -7.89 5.83 -31.56
CA LEU A 390 -7.72 6.61 -30.33
C LEU A 390 -6.66 7.70 -30.56
N PRO A 391 -6.96 9.00 -30.27
CA PRO A 391 -6.01 10.10 -30.45
C PRO A 391 -4.72 9.83 -29.66
N ARG A 392 -3.56 10.23 -30.19
CA ARG A 392 -2.28 10.06 -29.49
C ARG A 392 -2.24 10.86 -28.19
N SER A 393 -2.87 12.03 -28.16
CA SER A 393 -2.99 12.82 -26.94
C SER A 393 -4.44 13.17 -26.65
N PHE A 394 -4.90 12.80 -25.47
CA PHE A 394 -6.25 13.13 -24.99
C PHE A 394 -6.29 13.20 -23.47
N GLN A 395 -7.28 13.94 -22.98
CA GLN A 395 -7.68 13.96 -21.59
C GLN A 395 -9.13 13.48 -21.47
N ALA A 396 -9.43 12.68 -20.46
CA ALA A 396 -10.78 12.30 -20.08
C ALA A 396 -11.00 12.54 -18.60
N VAL A 397 -12.14 13.12 -18.25
CA VAL A 397 -12.59 13.28 -16.87
C VAL A 397 -13.65 12.24 -16.60
N ILE A 398 -13.50 11.54 -15.49
CA ILE A 398 -14.46 10.57 -14.97
C ILE A 398 -14.96 11.04 -13.60
N ARG A 399 -16.22 10.74 -13.29
CA ARG A 399 -16.85 10.93 -11.99
C ARG A 399 -16.80 9.64 -11.20
N VAL A 400 -16.48 9.74 -9.92
CA VAL A 400 -16.28 8.62 -9.02
C VAL A 400 -17.17 8.81 -7.81
N GLU A 401 -18.21 8.00 -7.68
CA GLU A 401 -19.00 7.91 -6.45
C GLU A 401 -18.27 6.97 -5.48
N CYS A 402 -18.03 7.42 -4.25
CA CYS A 402 -17.28 6.68 -3.24
C CYS A 402 -18.19 6.16 -2.14
N LYS A 403 -17.87 4.96 -1.64
CA LYS A 403 -18.57 4.34 -0.51
C LYS A 403 -17.55 3.67 0.40
N GLN A 404 -17.52 4.05 1.67
CA GLN A 404 -16.55 3.52 2.64
C GLN A 404 -15.09 3.61 2.13
N GLN A 405 -14.72 4.75 1.55
CA GLN A 405 -13.38 5.02 0.98
C GLN A 405 -12.98 4.08 -0.18
N VAL A 406 -13.96 3.55 -0.91
CA VAL A 406 -13.74 2.72 -2.09
C VAL A 406 -14.53 3.29 -3.25
N PRO A 407 -13.99 3.32 -4.48
CA PRO A 407 -14.75 3.63 -5.68
C PRO A 407 -15.93 2.66 -5.82
N TRP A 408 -17.16 3.19 -5.85
CA TRP A 408 -18.37 2.40 -5.94
C TRP A 408 -18.94 2.38 -7.36
N LYS A 409 -19.01 3.56 -7.96
CA LYS A 409 -19.51 3.74 -9.31
C LYS A 409 -18.66 4.75 -10.05
N ILE A 410 -18.27 4.41 -11.26
CA ILE A 410 -17.44 5.26 -12.11
C ILE A 410 -18.23 5.54 -13.38
N SER A 411 -18.23 6.79 -13.83
CA SER A 411 -18.92 7.21 -15.04
C SER A 411 -18.11 8.24 -15.82
N PHE A 412 -18.20 8.18 -17.14
CA PHE A 412 -17.58 9.16 -18.03
C PHE A 412 -18.26 10.54 -17.90
N VAL A 413 -17.46 11.61 -17.90
CA VAL A 413 -17.97 12.99 -17.85
C VAL A 413 -17.73 13.71 -19.16
N THR A 414 -16.47 13.90 -19.53
CA THR A 414 -16.09 14.66 -20.72
C THR A 414 -14.67 14.35 -21.14
N HIS A 415 -14.25 14.84 -22.33
CA HIS A 415 -12.88 14.66 -22.80
C HIS A 415 -12.40 15.87 -23.62
N ARG A 416 -11.08 15.94 -23.83
CA ARG A 416 -10.38 16.82 -24.77
C ARG A 416 -9.39 16.04 -25.60
N ILE A 417 -9.30 16.35 -26.87
CA ILE A 417 -8.20 15.91 -27.75
C ILE A 417 -7.21 17.09 -27.78
N LEU A 418 -5.93 16.81 -27.61
CA LEU A 418 -4.87 17.79 -27.53
C LEU A 418 -3.91 17.61 -28.72
N ASP A 419 -3.76 18.62 -29.57
CA ASP A 419 -2.90 18.51 -30.76
C ASP A 419 -1.40 18.57 -30.40
N ASN A 420 -1.03 19.46 -29.49
CA ASN A 420 0.35 19.60 -29.03
C ASN A 420 0.39 19.89 -27.52
N PRO A 421 0.46 18.83 -26.70
CA PRO A 421 0.42 18.99 -25.24
C PRO A 421 1.66 19.69 -24.66
N TRP A 422 2.76 19.82 -25.42
CA TRP A 422 4.01 20.45 -24.98
C TRP A 422 4.20 21.89 -25.44
N LYS A 423 3.26 22.45 -26.21
CA LYS A 423 3.42 23.75 -26.87
C LYS A 423 3.88 24.90 -25.97
N SER A 424 3.40 24.94 -24.72
CA SER A 424 3.74 25.98 -23.74
C SER A 424 4.77 25.54 -22.70
N SER A 425 5.33 24.32 -22.83
CA SER A 425 6.30 23.79 -21.88
C SER A 425 7.74 24.21 -22.17
N PRO A 426 8.57 24.48 -21.13
CA PRO A 426 10.01 24.61 -21.30
C PRO A 426 10.65 23.33 -21.89
N LEU A 427 9.99 22.18 -21.75
CA LEU A 427 10.44 20.89 -22.28
C LEU A 427 10.13 20.69 -23.77
N ALA A 428 9.51 21.65 -24.43
CA ALA A 428 9.27 21.64 -25.88
C ALA A 428 10.46 22.12 -26.72
N ARG A 429 11.51 22.65 -26.06
CA ARG A 429 12.69 23.24 -26.69
C ARG A 429 13.88 22.30 -26.73
#